data_abbaed43b939e2b96454148e37db33e7
#
_entry.id   abbaed43b939e2b96454148e37db33e7
#
_cell.length_a   1.000
_cell.length_b   1.000
_cell.length_c   1.000
_cell.angle_alpha   90.00
_cell.angle_beta   90.00
_cell.angle_gamma   90.00
#
_symmetry.space_group_name_H-M   'P 1'
#
loop_
_entity.id
_entity.type
_entity.pdbx_description
1 polymer ?
#
loop_
_entity_poly.entity_id
_entity_poly.type
_entity_poly.pdbx_seq_one_letter_code
_entity_poly.pdbx_strand_id
1 'polypeptide(L)'
;MPALTPIALELQVATDSGATQSSQTLPDVSESTTQDADELAKQLSNPVSSLISVPFQFNYDTPVGNNGDQLSLTAQPVIPISISDNWNMISRTLLPLIYQRDVIPGENRSGLGDVTQTLFFSPKEPGPSGLIWGAGPVFVLPTGERGLGNKTWGAGASFVVLKQIDSWTVGALANHVVDVGGGRDRVDISSTFLQPSLSKGFSGGRTVSLNSESTYDWNTHRWTVPINLMFVKVTKIGSQRYSFSTGIRGYAQTTGKGPDWGLRFAVVLLYPK
;
A
#
# COMPACT_ATOMS: atom_id res chain seq x y z
N MET A 1 -6.63 22.00 1.84
CA MET A 1 -6.66 20.99 0.76
C MET A 1 -6.41 19.67 1.43
N PRO A 2 -7.27 18.65 1.27
CA PRO A 2 -6.90 17.33 1.70
C PRO A 2 -5.78 16.83 0.78
N ALA A 3 -4.60 16.54 1.35
CA ALA A 3 -3.56 15.86 0.62
C ALA A 3 -4.12 14.53 0.13
N LEU A 4 -3.89 14.19 -1.15
CA LEU A 4 -4.14 12.84 -1.65
C LEU A 4 -3.44 11.88 -0.68
N THR A 5 -4.21 11.11 0.08
CA THR A 5 -3.63 10.17 1.03
C THR A 5 -3.06 8.99 0.24
N PRO A 6 -1.75 8.93 0.05
CA PRO A 6 -1.14 7.79 -0.62
C PRO A 6 -1.17 6.61 0.32
N ILE A 7 -1.32 5.43 -0.23
CA ILE A 7 -1.60 4.22 0.53
C ILE A 7 -0.44 3.26 0.41
N ALA A 8 -0.01 2.78 1.58
CA ALA A 8 1.11 1.90 1.76
C ALA A 8 0.94 0.55 1.06
N LEU A 9 2.05 0.10 0.55
CA LEU A 9 2.29 -1.29 0.24
C LEU A 9 3.12 -1.88 1.39
N GLU A 10 2.54 -2.78 2.15
CA GLU A 10 3.30 -3.50 3.18
C GLU A 10 4.12 -4.61 2.54
N LEU A 11 5.40 -4.60 2.79
CA LEU A 11 6.37 -5.57 2.31
C LEU A 11 6.73 -6.58 3.41
N GLN A 12 6.65 -7.88 3.13
CA GLN A 12 6.90 -8.95 4.11
C GLN A 12 7.80 -10.07 3.56
N VAL A 13 8.65 -10.66 4.37
CA VAL A 13 9.64 -11.66 3.97
C VAL A 13 9.66 -12.91 4.86
N ALA A 14 9.91 -14.06 4.26
CA ALA A 14 10.26 -15.30 4.94
C ALA A 14 11.67 -15.80 4.59
N THR A 15 12.29 -16.52 5.48
CA THR A 15 13.61 -17.12 5.31
C THR A 15 13.52 -18.61 5.00
N ASP A 16 14.38 -19.06 4.09
CA ASP A 16 14.72 -20.46 3.90
C ASP A 16 16.14 -20.71 4.46
N SER A 17 16.27 -21.70 5.34
CA SER A 17 17.56 -22.22 5.78
C SER A 17 17.60 -23.70 5.47
N GLY A 18 18.23 -24.05 4.37
CA GLY A 18 18.48 -25.43 4.01
C GLY A 18 19.46 -26.10 4.97
N ALA A 19 19.07 -27.24 5.55
CA ALA A 19 19.97 -28.25 6.10
C ALA A 19 19.39 -29.63 5.83
N THR A 20 20.11 -30.37 5.04
CA THR A 20 19.88 -31.78 4.67
C THR A 20 19.99 -32.67 5.91
N GLN A 21 18.92 -33.39 6.25
CA GLN A 21 19.03 -34.74 6.83
C GLN A 21 17.76 -35.56 6.58
N SER A 22 17.94 -36.69 5.92
CA SER A 22 16.94 -37.71 5.66
C SER A 22 16.51 -38.43 6.95
N SER A 23 15.26 -38.23 7.32
CA SER A 23 14.50 -39.18 8.14
C SER A 23 13.03 -39.11 7.69
N GLN A 24 12.48 -40.18 7.15
CA GLN A 24 11.07 -40.31 6.80
C GLN A 24 10.25 -40.27 8.09
N THR A 25 9.83 -39.11 8.50
CA THR A 25 8.73 -38.90 9.43
C THR A 25 7.59 -38.26 8.67
N LEU A 26 6.37 -38.70 8.92
CA LEU A 26 5.13 -38.17 8.37
C LEU A 26 5.17 -36.64 8.50
N PRO A 27 4.77 -35.87 7.45
CA PRO A 27 4.85 -34.42 7.52
C PRO A 27 3.95 -33.92 8.65
N ASP A 28 4.55 -33.24 9.61
CA ASP A 28 3.81 -32.59 10.70
C ASP A 28 2.95 -31.47 10.06
N VAL A 29 1.64 -31.57 10.26
CA VAL A 29 0.64 -30.62 9.72
C VAL A 29 0.95 -29.18 10.20
N SER A 30 1.68 -29.02 11.28
CA SER A 30 2.10 -27.71 11.82
C SER A 30 3.25 -27.06 11.04
N GLU A 31 4.19 -27.85 10.48
CA GLU A 31 5.29 -27.30 9.67
C GLU A 31 4.79 -26.84 8.29
N SER A 32 3.88 -27.58 7.66
CA SER A 32 3.33 -27.20 6.36
C SER A 32 2.52 -25.90 6.42
N THR A 33 1.79 -25.66 7.51
CA THR A 33 1.02 -24.42 7.70
C THR A 33 1.92 -23.21 7.97
N THR A 34 3.07 -23.41 8.58
CA THR A 34 4.05 -22.35 8.84
C THR A 34 4.77 -21.94 7.55
N GLN A 35 5.21 -22.91 6.75
CA GLN A 35 5.84 -22.65 5.45
C GLN A 35 4.89 -21.95 4.48
N ASP A 36 3.61 -22.35 4.43
CA ASP A 36 2.59 -21.68 3.64
C ASP A 36 2.40 -20.21 4.04
N ALA A 37 2.42 -19.91 5.35
CA ALA A 37 2.28 -18.55 5.85
C ALA A 37 3.50 -17.68 5.51
N ASP A 38 4.70 -18.25 5.56
CA ASP A 38 5.94 -17.58 5.24
C ASP A 38 6.04 -17.27 3.74
N GLU A 39 5.68 -18.21 2.88
CA GLU A 39 5.63 -18.00 1.42
C GLU A 39 4.59 -16.94 1.03
N LEU A 40 3.41 -16.95 1.63
CA LEU A 40 2.40 -15.92 1.40
C LEU A 40 2.85 -14.54 1.89
N ALA A 41 3.55 -14.49 3.01
CA ALA A 41 4.14 -13.26 3.49
C ALA A 41 5.16 -12.70 2.49
N LYS A 42 5.96 -13.59 1.88
CA LYS A 42 6.92 -13.23 0.84
C LYS A 42 6.24 -12.72 -0.44
N GLN A 43 5.17 -13.38 -0.88
CA GLN A 43 4.39 -12.94 -2.04
C GLN A 43 3.67 -11.62 -1.81
N LEU A 44 3.12 -11.39 -0.62
CA LEU A 44 2.52 -10.10 -0.24
C LEU A 44 3.53 -8.95 -0.27
N SER A 45 4.78 -9.25 0.00
CA SER A 45 5.88 -8.29 -0.05
C SER A 45 6.20 -7.79 -1.45
N ASN A 46 5.70 -8.47 -2.46
CA ASN A 46 5.92 -8.14 -3.85
C ASN A 46 4.63 -7.54 -4.44
N PRO A 47 4.56 -6.20 -4.65
CA PRO A 47 3.38 -5.53 -5.20
C PRO A 47 3.02 -5.94 -6.62
N VAL A 48 3.93 -6.63 -7.29
CA VAL A 48 3.74 -7.15 -8.65
C VAL A 48 3.73 -8.67 -8.68
N SER A 49 3.47 -9.32 -7.53
CA SER A 49 3.32 -10.77 -7.43
C SER A 49 2.08 -11.29 -8.16
N SER A 50 2.03 -12.60 -8.35
CA SER A 50 0.86 -13.28 -8.92
C SER A 50 -0.28 -13.51 -7.92
N LEU A 51 -0.16 -12.99 -6.69
CA LEU A 51 -1.15 -13.12 -5.63
C LEU A 51 -2.30 -12.12 -5.82
N ILE A 52 -3.54 -12.59 -5.84
CA ILE A 52 -4.70 -11.72 -5.72
C ILE A 52 -4.85 -11.33 -4.26
N SER A 53 -4.87 -10.04 -3.96
CA SER A 53 -5.06 -9.54 -2.61
C SER A 53 -6.08 -8.42 -2.56
N VAL A 54 -6.84 -8.36 -1.45
CA VAL A 54 -7.81 -7.29 -1.21
C VAL A 54 -7.54 -6.70 0.17
N PRO A 55 -6.64 -5.71 0.28
CA PRO A 55 -6.40 -4.97 1.51
C PRO A 55 -7.58 -4.04 1.85
N PHE A 56 -7.93 -4.02 3.15
CA PHE A 56 -8.78 -3.02 3.78
C PHE A 56 -7.92 -2.32 4.83
N GLN A 57 -7.54 -1.08 4.56
CA GLN A 57 -6.65 -0.30 5.42
C GLN A 57 -7.41 0.81 6.12
N PHE A 58 -7.33 0.83 7.44
CA PHE A 58 -7.87 1.86 8.32
C PHE A 58 -6.74 2.76 8.81
N ASN A 59 -6.88 4.06 8.67
CA ASN A 59 -5.99 5.04 9.26
C ASN A 59 -6.81 5.98 10.13
N TYR A 60 -6.27 6.28 11.30
CA TYR A 60 -6.72 7.35 12.18
C TYR A 60 -5.58 8.35 12.29
N ASP A 61 -5.80 9.58 11.87
CA ASP A 61 -4.80 10.64 11.82
C ASP A 61 -5.26 11.86 12.62
N THR A 62 -4.38 12.41 13.48
CA THR A 62 -4.69 13.53 14.38
C THR A 62 -3.42 14.31 14.78
N PRO A 63 -3.49 15.61 15.13
CA PRO A 63 -4.61 16.50 14.83
C PRO A 63 -4.69 16.84 13.36
N VAL A 64 -5.87 17.10 12.82
CA VAL A 64 -6.06 17.55 11.45
C VAL A 64 -6.87 18.85 11.45
N GLY A 65 -6.45 19.84 10.67
CA GLY A 65 -7.11 21.15 10.69
C GLY A 65 -6.90 21.88 12.02
N ASN A 66 -7.99 22.33 12.65
CA ASN A 66 -7.95 23.04 13.94
C ASN A 66 -8.20 22.11 15.14
N ASN A 67 -7.44 21.04 15.30
CA ASN A 67 -7.58 19.97 16.30
C ASN A 67 -8.67 18.94 16.00
N GLY A 68 -9.08 18.81 14.75
CA GLY A 68 -9.93 17.71 14.29
C GLY A 68 -9.17 16.39 14.13
N ASP A 69 -9.87 15.40 13.67
CA ASP A 69 -9.31 14.10 13.31
C ASP A 69 -9.88 13.57 11.99
N GLN A 70 -9.15 12.65 11.39
CA GLN A 70 -9.56 11.97 10.17
C GLN A 70 -9.45 10.46 10.34
N LEU A 71 -10.53 9.76 10.04
CA LEU A 71 -10.56 8.33 9.86
C LEU A 71 -10.68 8.03 8.35
N SER A 72 -9.84 7.17 7.82
CA SER A 72 -9.98 6.69 6.45
C SER A 72 -9.98 5.17 6.40
N LEU A 73 -10.88 4.62 5.58
CA LEU A 73 -10.90 3.22 5.19
C LEU A 73 -10.62 3.15 3.69
N THR A 74 -9.57 2.46 3.30
CA THR A 74 -9.28 2.27 1.88
C THR A 74 -9.31 0.79 1.51
N ALA A 75 -10.19 0.43 0.58
CA ALA A 75 -10.13 -0.85 -0.09
C ALA A 75 -9.14 -0.77 -1.26
N GLN A 76 -8.25 -1.79 -1.37
CA GLN A 76 -7.13 -1.75 -2.33
C GLN A 76 -6.99 -3.06 -3.12
N PRO A 77 -7.98 -3.50 -3.91
CA PRO A 77 -7.84 -4.73 -4.69
C PRO A 77 -6.62 -4.66 -5.61
N VAL A 78 -5.79 -5.70 -5.54
CA VAL A 78 -4.62 -5.94 -6.40
C VAL A 78 -4.86 -7.23 -7.16
N ILE A 79 -4.98 -7.12 -8.48
CA ILE A 79 -5.35 -8.23 -9.36
C ILE A 79 -4.29 -8.40 -10.44
N PRO A 80 -3.45 -9.45 -10.36
CA PRO A 80 -2.50 -9.77 -11.41
C PRO A 80 -3.21 -10.48 -12.56
N ILE A 81 -2.99 -10.00 -13.79
CA ILE A 81 -3.52 -10.52 -15.04
C ILE A 81 -2.34 -10.94 -15.91
N SER A 82 -2.27 -12.21 -16.27
CA SER A 82 -1.23 -12.70 -17.20
C SER A 82 -1.54 -12.20 -18.62
N ILE A 83 -0.65 -11.42 -19.20
CA ILE A 83 -0.82 -10.87 -20.55
C ILE A 83 0.06 -11.57 -21.59
N SER A 84 1.10 -12.27 -21.15
CA SER A 84 1.93 -13.16 -21.97
C SER A 84 2.62 -14.18 -21.07
N ASP A 85 3.44 -15.07 -21.67
CA ASP A 85 4.22 -16.07 -20.91
C ASP A 85 5.21 -15.40 -19.95
N ASN A 86 5.71 -14.22 -20.27
CA ASN A 86 6.77 -13.52 -19.54
C ASN A 86 6.29 -12.28 -18.78
N TRP A 87 5.05 -11.80 -18.99
CA TRP A 87 4.57 -10.54 -18.44
C TRP A 87 3.23 -10.64 -17.76
N ASN A 88 3.11 -9.95 -16.64
CA ASN A 88 1.86 -9.67 -15.96
C ASN A 88 1.48 -8.19 -16.09
N MET A 89 0.19 -7.90 -16.15
CA MET A 89 -0.38 -6.60 -15.84
C MET A 89 -1.03 -6.69 -14.45
N ILE A 90 -0.63 -5.83 -13.53
CA ILE A 90 -1.17 -5.77 -12.18
C ILE A 90 -2.09 -4.55 -12.08
N SER A 91 -3.39 -4.81 -11.94
CA SER A 91 -4.40 -3.78 -11.70
C SER A 91 -4.49 -3.52 -10.20
N ARG A 92 -4.19 -2.29 -9.77
CA ARG A 92 -4.31 -1.84 -8.38
C ARG A 92 -5.27 -0.66 -8.34
N THR A 93 -6.37 -0.83 -7.62
CA THR A 93 -7.39 0.22 -7.42
C THR A 93 -7.38 0.65 -5.96
N LEU A 94 -7.47 1.93 -5.69
CA LEU A 94 -7.59 2.50 -4.35
C LEU A 94 -8.92 3.20 -4.24
N LEU A 95 -9.76 2.73 -3.31
CA LEU A 95 -11.10 3.26 -3.05
C LEU A 95 -11.16 3.81 -1.61
N PRO A 96 -10.89 5.10 -1.38
CA PRO A 96 -10.88 5.68 -0.05
C PRO A 96 -12.27 6.13 0.39
N LEU A 97 -12.68 5.69 1.58
CA LEU A 97 -13.78 6.25 2.35
C LEU A 97 -13.17 7.11 3.46
N ILE A 98 -13.60 8.35 3.58
CA ILE A 98 -13.02 9.33 4.49
C ILE A 98 -14.11 9.85 5.42
N TYR A 99 -13.78 9.94 6.71
CA TYR A 99 -14.57 10.63 7.72
C TYR A 99 -13.67 11.67 8.41
N GLN A 100 -14.10 12.91 8.41
CA GLN A 100 -13.43 14.04 9.04
C GLN A 100 -14.33 14.61 10.14
N ARG A 101 -13.76 14.81 11.34
CA ARG A 101 -14.41 15.43 12.47
C ARG A 101 -13.67 16.69 12.86
N ASP A 102 -14.36 17.84 12.91
CA ASP A 102 -13.82 19.14 13.30
C ASP A 102 -12.53 19.56 12.57
N VAL A 103 -12.24 18.98 11.41
CA VAL A 103 -11.13 19.43 10.53
C VAL A 103 -11.39 20.87 10.07
N ILE A 104 -12.64 21.18 9.77
CA ILE A 104 -13.18 22.54 9.69
C ILE A 104 -14.04 22.72 10.96
N PRO A 105 -13.81 23.76 11.77
CA PRO A 105 -14.51 23.92 13.04
C PRO A 105 -16.03 23.82 12.92
N GLY A 106 -16.63 22.93 13.69
CA GLY A 106 -18.07 22.68 13.70
C GLY A 106 -18.60 21.86 12.53
N GLU A 107 -17.74 21.32 11.66
CA GLU A 107 -18.16 20.51 10.52
C GLU A 107 -17.64 19.06 10.61
N ASN A 108 -18.55 18.13 10.40
CA ASN A 108 -18.21 16.72 10.15
C ASN A 108 -18.51 16.39 8.69
N ARG A 109 -17.58 15.70 8.03
CA ARG A 109 -17.70 15.30 6.63
C ARG A 109 -17.39 13.82 6.48
N SER A 110 -18.16 13.13 5.65
CA SER A 110 -17.89 11.74 5.30
C SER A 110 -18.25 11.49 3.85
N GLY A 111 -17.53 10.59 3.19
CA GLY A 111 -17.82 10.22 1.82
C GLY A 111 -16.62 9.58 1.14
N LEU A 112 -16.77 9.36 -0.16
CA LEU A 112 -15.69 8.87 -1.01
C LEU A 112 -14.65 9.96 -1.26
N GLY A 113 -13.38 9.58 -1.26
CA GLY A 113 -12.31 10.35 -1.87
C GLY A 113 -12.15 10.02 -3.36
N ASP A 114 -11.12 10.59 -3.99
CA ASP A 114 -10.82 10.29 -5.39
C ASP A 114 -10.23 8.87 -5.51
N VAL A 115 -10.80 8.08 -6.41
CA VAL A 115 -10.33 6.74 -6.74
C VAL A 115 -9.04 6.85 -7.53
N THR A 116 -8.04 6.04 -7.17
CA THR A 116 -6.79 5.94 -7.93
C THR A 116 -6.69 4.55 -8.56
N GLN A 117 -6.39 4.50 -9.85
CA GLN A 117 -6.17 3.27 -10.61
C GLN A 117 -4.74 3.26 -11.13
N THR A 118 -3.99 2.20 -10.81
CA THR A 118 -2.64 1.97 -11.37
C THR A 118 -2.61 0.65 -12.11
N LEU A 119 -1.97 0.64 -13.27
CA LEU A 119 -1.73 -0.56 -14.06
C LEU A 119 -0.22 -0.74 -14.18
N PHE A 120 0.37 -1.69 -13.43
CA PHE A 120 1.78 -2.02 -13.57
C PHE A 120 1.96 -3.14 -14.59
N PHE A 121 2.90 -2.95 -15.50
CA PHE A 121 3.44 -4.01 -16.33
C PHE A 121 4.76 -4.48 -15.71
N SER A 122 4.85 -5.77 -15.40
CA SER A 122 5.97 -6.38 -14.70
C SER A 122 6.36 -7.71 -15.33
N PRO A 123 7.66 -8.00 -15.47
CA PRO A 123 8.11 -9.36 -15.78
C PRO A 123 7.61 -10.34 -14.71
N LYS A 124 7.28 -11.58 -15.11
CA LYS A 124 6.88 -12.64 -14.17
C LYS A 124 8.05 -13.12 -13.31
N GLU A 125 9.23 -13.12 -13.89
CA GLU A 125 10.46 -13.54 -13.23
C GLU A 125 11.32 -12.34 -12.85
N PRO A 126 12.01 -12.39 -11.70
CA PRO A 126 12.99 -11.38 -11.34
C PRO A 126 14.11 -11.29 -12.38
N GLY A 127 14.68 -10.11 -12.54
CA GLY A 127 15.86 -9.91 -13.37
C GLY A 127 17.10 -10.67 -12.86
N PRO A 128 18.21 -10.69 -13.63
CA PRO A 128 19.42 -11.47 -13.28
C PRO A 128 20.03 -11.12 -11.90
N SER A 129 19.80 -9.90 -11.41
CA SER A 129 20.24 -9.45 -10.08
C SER A 129 19.23 -9.76 -8.96
N GLY A 130 18.15 -10.50 -9.24
CA GLY A 130 17.03 -10.71 -8.32
C GLY A 130 16.14 -9.46 -8.14
N LEU A 131 16.27 -8.48 -9.03
CA LEU A 131 15.48 -7.26 -8.99
C LEU A 131 14.09 -7.52 -9.59
N ILE A 132 13.06 -7.15 -8.83
CA ILE A 132 11.65 -7.19 -9.23
C ILE A 132 11.23 -5.76 -9.50
N TRP A 133 10.57 -5.52 -10.62
CA TRP A 133 10.14 -4.17 -10.98
C TRP A 133 8.84 -4.19 -11.79
N GLY A 134 8.17 -3.05 -11.82
CA GLY A 134 7.02 -2.82 -12.66
C GLY A 134 6.85 -1.33 -12.94
N ALA A 135 6.31 -1.01 -14.09
CA ALA A 135 6.02 0.36 -14.49
C ALA A 135 4.70 0.42 -15.26
N GLY A 136 4.07 1.59 -15.24
CA GLY A 136 2.85 1.79 -16.02
C GLY A 136 2.08 3.04 -15.66
N PRO A 137 0.93 3.27 -16.27
CA PRO A 137 0.10 4.44 -16.03
C PRO A 137 -0.59 4.41 -14.67
N VAL A 138 -0.80 5.59 -14.12
CA VAL A 138 -1.65 5.85 -12.96
C VAL A 138 -2.68 6.90 -13.32
N PHE A 139 -3.92 6.71 -12.86
CA PHE A 139 -5.05 7.60 -13.08
C PHE A 139 -5.71 7.95 -11.76
N VAL A 140 -6.11 9.21 -11.61
CA VAL A 140 -6.96 9.69 -10.52
C VAL A 140 -8.31 10.04 -11.11
N LEU A 141 -9.37 9.45 -10.56
CA LEU A 141 -10.74 9.63 -11.02
C LEU A 141 -11.45 10.61 -10.08
N PRO A 142 -12.18 11.61 -10.58
CA PRO A 142 -12.86 12.63 -9.78
C PRO A 142 -14.14 12.08 -9.13
N THR A 143 -14.02 11.01 -8.36
CA THR A 143 -15.12 10.34 -7.65
C THR A 143 -15.37 10.92 -6.28
N GLY A 144 -14.45 11.75 -5.78
CA GLY A 144 -14.49 12.30 -4.43
C GLY A 144 -15.66 13.26 -4.22
N GLU A 145 -16.28 13.15 -3.04
CA GLU A 145 -17.32 14.06 -2.61
C GLU A 145 -16.76 15.46 -2.31
N ARG A 146 -17.65 16.44 -2.20
CA ARG A 146 -17.27 17.84 -1.98
C ARG A 146 -16.41 17.99 -0.71
N GLY A 147 -15.18 18.48 -0.89
CA GLY A 147 -14.22 18.67 0.20
C GLY A 147 -13.42 17.42 0.58
N LEU A 148 -13.68 16.26 -0.06
CA LEU A 148 -12.96 15.00 0.13
C LEU A 148 -12.23 14.54 -1.13
N GLY A 149 -12.48 15.17 -2.28
CA GLY A 149 -11.80 14.92 -3.56
C GLY A 149 -11.49 16.24 -4.30
N ASN A 150 -10.70 16.13 -5.37
CA ASN A 150 -10.19 17.27 -6.13
C ASN A 150 -11.11 17.63 -7.32
N LYS A 151 -12.09 16.80 -7.66
CA LYS A 151 -12.96 16.95 -8.84
C LYS A 151 -12.18 17.06 -10.16
N THR A 152 -11.01 16.47 -10.21
CA THR A 152 -10.04 16.59 -11.28
C THR A 152 -9.60 15.21 -11.74
N TRP A 153 -9.63 14.98 -13.05
CA TRP A 153 -8.99 13.83 -13.65
C TRP A 153 -7.48 14.02 -13.62
N GLY A 154 -6.79 13.06 -13.04
CA GLY A 154 -5.34 13.02 -13.03
C GLY A 154 -4.82 11.84 -13.84
N ALA A 155 -3.69 12.03 -14.52
CA ALA A 155 -2.97 10.96 -15.19
C ALA A 155 -1.47 11.12 -14.96
N GLY A 156 -0.76 10.00 -15.01
CA GLY A 156 0.67 9.99 -14.81
C GLY A 156 1.32 8.65 -14.99
N ALA A 157 2.56 8.55 -14.53
CA ALA A 157 3.35 7.32 -14.56
C ALA A 157 3.66 6.84 -13.15
N SER A 158 3.69 5.53 -12.98
CA SER A 158 4.07 4.86 -11.74
C SER A 158 5.17 3.85 -12.01
N PHE A 159 6.08 3.73 -11.05
CA PHE A 159 7.20 2.80 -11.08
C PHE A 159 7.35 2.15 -9.70
N VAL A 160 7.64 0.86 -9.70
CA VAL A 160 7.94 0.09 -8.49
C VAL A 160 9.16 -0.76 -8.72
N VAL A 161 10.01 -0.83 -7.71
CA VAL A 161 11.20 -1.68 -7.71
C VAL A 161 11.42 -2.24 -6.31
N LEU A 162 11.83 -3.50 -6.23
CA LEU A 162 12.18 -4.14 -4.98
C LEU A 162 13.20 -5.26 -5.17
N LYS A 163 13.87 -5.59 -4.09
CA LYS A 163 14.75 -6.75 -3.99
C LYS A 163 14.51 -7.46 -2.67
N GLN A 164 14.43 -8.78 -2.74
CA GLN A 164 14.35 -9.66 -1.58
C GLN A 164 15.71 -10.30 -1.33
N ILE A 165 16.23 -10.14 -0.11
CA ILE A 165 17.56 -10.63 0.30
C ILE A 165 17.36 -11.33 1.64
N ASP A 166 17.44 -12.65 1.65
CA ASP A 166 17.14 -13.49 2.82
C ASP A 166 15.77 -13.15 3.45
N SER A 167 15.77 -12.67 4.68
CA SER A 167 14.56 -12.23 5.41
C SER A 167 14.22 -10.76 5.21
N TRP A 168 14.99 -10.03 4.40
CA TRP A 168 14.76 -8.62 4.16
C TRP A 168 14.13 -8.39 2.80
N THR A 169 13.23 -7.42 2.74
CA THR A 169 12.78 -6.81 1.50
C THR A 169 13.03 -5.32 1.55
N VAL A 170 13.71 -4.81 0.54
CA VAL A 170 13.91 -3.38 0.33
C VAL A 170 13.29 -3.00 -1.00
N GLY A 171 12.55 -1.91 -1.03
CA GLY A 171 11.91 -1.47 -2.26
C GLY A 171 11.46 -0.02 -2.22
N ALA A 172 10.98 0.44 -3.35
CA ALA A 172 10.39 1.75 -3.49
C ALA A 172 9.30 1.73 -4.56
N LEU A 173 8.24 2.49 -4.32
CA LEU A 173 7.24 2.84 -5.31
C LEU A 173 7.26 4.35 -5.49
N ALA A 174 7.18 4.81 -6.73
CA ALA A 174 7.07 6.23 -7.06
C ALA A 174 5.99 6.41 -8.13
N ASN A 175 5.27 7.52 -8.06
CA ASN A 175 4.45 7.98 -9.16
C ASN A 175 4.45 9.50 -9.23
N HIS A 176 4.15 10.01 -10.42
CA HIS A 176 3.90 11.43 -10.65
C HIS A 176 2.59 11.56 -11.41
N VAL A 177 1.70 12.42 -10.91
CA VAL A 177 0.36 12.64 -11.47
C VAL A 177 0.18 14.13 -11.72
N VAL A 178 -0.34 14.46 -12.89
CA VAL A 178 -0.77 15.81 -13.26
C VAL A 178 -2.24 15.81 -13.63
N ASP A 179 -2.89 16.94 -13.52
CA ASP A 179 -4.28 17.09 -13.99
C ASP A 179 -4.36 17.04 -15.53
N VAL A 180 -5.39 16.35 -16.01
CA VAL A 180 -5.68 16.22 -17.46
C VAL A 180 -7.08 16.70 -17.82
N GLY A 181 -7.84 17.22 -16.85
CA GLY A 181 -9.17 17.75 -17.02
C GLY A 181 -9.97 17.73 -15.72
N GLY A 182 -11.18 18.32 -15.73
CA GLY A 182 -12.05 18.34 -14.55
C GLY A 182 -13.19 19.32 -14.65
N GLY A 183 -13.99 19.38 -13.57
CA GLY A 183 -15.11 20.30 -13.42
C GLY A 183 -14.70 21.77 -13.24
N ARG A 184 -15.69 22.67 -13.12
CA ARG A 184 -15.44 24.12 -12.94
C ARG A 184 -14.79 24.44 -11.60
N ASP A 185 -15.08 23.69 -10.52
CA ASP A 185 -14.55 23.89 -9.16
C ASP A 185 -13.41 22.87 -8.86
N ARG A 186 -12.61 22.56 -9.86
CA ARG A 186 -11.52 21.60 -9.74
C ARG A 186 -10.36 22.15 -8.92
N VAL A 187 -9.63 21.25 -8.28
CA VAL A 187 -8.32 21.53 -7.69
C VAL A 187 -7.26 20.93 -8.60
N ASP A 188 -6.32 21.74 -9.05
CA ASP A 188 -5.26 21.27 -9.94
C ASP A 188 -4.38 20.23 -9.23
N ILE A 189 -4.00 19.20 -9.96
CA ILE A 189 -3.15 18.10 -9.46
C ILE A 189 -1.80 18.21 -10.13
N SER A 190 -0.76 18.37 -9.34
CA SER A 190 0.62 18.14 -9.75
C SER A 190 1.36 17.61 -8.53
N SER A 191 1.52 16.28 -8.43
CA SER A 191 2.07 15.65 -7.24
C SER A 191 2.97 14.47 -7.58
N THR A 192 4.05 14.35 -6.79
CA THR A 192 4.93 13.18 -6.80
C THR A 192 4.77 12.42 -5.51
N PHE A 193 4.47 11.15 -5.61
CA PHE A 193 4.42 10.21 -4.50
C PHE A 193 5.67 9.35 -4.48
N LEU A 194 6.26 9.16 -3.29
CA LEU A 194 7.43 8.33 -3.05
C LEU A 194 7.18 7.44 -1.84
N GLN A 195 7.33 6.13 -2.02
CA GLN A 195 7.16 5.15 -0.95
C GLN A 195 8.38 4.23 -0.86
N PRO A 196 9.49 4.66 -0.24
CA PRO A 196 10.55 3.76 0.17
C PRO A 196 10.06 2.84 1.29
N SER A 197 10.52 1.61 1.29
CA SER A 197 10.09 0.59 2.24
C SER A 197 11.21 -0.38 2.56
N LEU A 198 11.25 -0.80 3.82
CA LEU A 198 12.14 -1.80 4.35
C LEU A 198 11.35 -2.71 5.27
N SER A 199 11.41 -4.02 5.07
CA SER A 199 10.76 -4.97 5.95
C SER A 199 11.63 -6.17 6.27
N LYS A 200 11.40 -6.76 7.42
CA LYS A 200 12.06 -7.96 7.91
C LYS A 200 11.04 -9.01 8.30
N GLY A 201 11.11 -10.15 7.65
CA GLY A 201 10.32 -11.34 7.96
C GLY A 201 10.93 -12.13 9.12
N PHE A 202 10.04 -12.81 9.83
CA PHE A 202 10.34 -13.74 10.92
C PHE A 202 9.49 -14.99 10.72
N SER A 203 9.94 -16.11 11.22
CA SER A 203 9.22 -17.38 11.11
C SER A 203 7.78 -17.30 11.60
N GLY A 204 6.90 -18.05 10.96
CA GLY A 204 5.46 -18.11 11.27
C GLY A 204 4.67 -16.94 10.73
N GLY A 205 5.01 -16.41 9.53
CA GLY A 205 4.27 -15.37 8.83
C GLY A 205 4.24 -14.01 9.56
N ARG A 206 5.27 -13.70 10.33
CA ARG A 206 5.41 -12.41 11.05
C ARG A 206 6.35 -11.49 10.31
N THR A 207 6.06 -10.19 10.30
CA THR A 207 6.91 -9.18 9.69
C THR A 207 6.88 -7.88 10.46
N VAL A 208 8.00 -7.17 10.44
CA VAL A 208 8.12 -5.77 10.83
C VAL A 208 8.45 -4.97 9.59
N SER A 209 7.71 -3.90 9.33
CA SER A 209 7.87 -3.06 8.16
C SER A 209 8.00 -1.60 8.56
N LEU A 210 8.92 -0.91 7.92
CA LEU A 210 9.11 0.54 8.00
C LEU A 210 8.96 1.09 6.59
N ASN A 211 8.09 2.07 6.41
CA ASN A 211 7.94 2.77 5.13
C ASN A 211 7.61 4.24 5.33
N SER A 212 7.84 5.03 4.29
CA SER A 212 7.32 6.40 4.18
C SER A 212 6.38 6.46 2.99
N GLU A 213 5.30 7.24 3.12
CA GLU A 213 4.33 7.51 2.06
C GLU A 213 4.36 9.01 1.73
N SER A 214 5.51 9.46 1.27
CA SER A 214 5.79 10.88 1.06
C SER A 214 5.13 11.39 -0.20
N THR A 215 4.49 12.54 -0.12
CA THR A 215 3.92 13.25 -1.27
C THR A 215 4.48 14.65 -1.35
N TYR A 216 4.99 15.03 -2.52
CA TYR A 216 5.34 16.41 -2.85
C TYR A 216 4.27 17.00 -3.76
N ASP A 217 3.65 18.07 -3.28
CA ASP A 217 2.69 18.86 -4.05
C ASP A 217 3.45 20.00 -4.75
N TRP A 218 3.51 19.95 -6.08
CA TRP A 218 4.20 20.92 -6.92
C TRP A 218 3.47 22.26 -7.01
N ASN A 219 2.14 22.26 -6.78
CA ASN A 219 1.35 23.50 -6.81
C ASN A 219 1.60 24.36 -5.56
N THR A 220 1.75 23.71 -4.42
CA THR A 220 2.00 24.38 -3.14
C THR A 220 3.46 24.35 -2.70
N HIS A 221 4.32 23.62 -3.41
CA HIS A 221 5.73 23.37 -3.08
C HIS A 221 5.94 22.81 -1.66
N ARG A 222 5.11 21.84 -1.26
CA ARG A 222 5.14 21.28 0.10
C ARG A 222 5.19 19.77 0.10
N TRP A 223 5.90 19.25 1.10
CA TRP A 223 5.93 17.84 1.41
C TRP A 223 4.90 17.47 2.48
N THR A 224 4.33 16.27 2.34
CA THR A 224 3.71 15.51 3.42
C THR A 224 4.50 14.21 3.55
N VAL A 225 5.06 13.94 4.74
CA VAL A 225 6.03 12.86 4.97
C VAL A 225 5.61 12.02 6.17
N PRO A 226 4.63 11.11 6.02
CA PRO A 226 4.34 10.10 7.02
C PRO A 226 5.42 9.01 7.05
N ILE A 227 5.79 8.58 8.24
CA ILE A 227 6.66 7.44 8.51
C ILE A 227 5.84 6.40 9.26
N ASN A 228 5.74 5.19 8.74
CA ASN A 228 4.90 4.13 9.28
C ASN A 228 5.78 2.98 9.79
N LEU A 229 5.57 2.57 11.03
CA LEU A 229 6.14 1.34 11.60
C LEU A 229 4.99 0.35 11.80
N MET A 230 5.08 -0.80 11.14
CA MET A 230 4.00 -1.78 11.07
C MET A 230 4.46 -3.13 11.59
N PHE A 231 3.57 -3.81 12.30
CA PHE A 231 3.68 -5.22 12.67
C PHE A 231 2.61 -6.00 11.93
N VAL A 232 3.01 -7.08 11.30
CA VAL A 232 2.14 -7.84 10.41
C VAL A 232 2.18 -9.32 10.76
N LYS A 233 1.05 -9.99 10.59
CA LYS A 233 0.87 -11.43 10.80
C LYS A 233 0.00 -12.01 9.69
N VAL A 234 0.57 -12.94 8.94
CA VAL A 234 -0.19 -13.80 8.02
C VAL A 234 -0.69 -15.02 8.79
N THR A 235 -1.95 -15.38 8.57
CA THR A 235 -2.59 -16.53 9.20
C THR A 235 -3.69 -17.11 8.32
N LYS A 236 -4.12 -18.31 8.65
CA LYS A 236 -5.25 -19.00 8.00
C LYS A 236 -6.38 -19.16 9.01
N ILE A 237 -7.59 -18.79 8.64
CA ILE A 237 -8.81 -18.98 9.42
C ILE A 237 -9.80 -19.75 8.55
N GLY A 238 -10.08 -20.99 8.92
CA GLY A 238 -10.81 -21.92 8.05
C GLY A 238 -10.03 -22.19 6.76
N SER A 239 -10.66 -22.00 5.62
CA SER A 239 -10.03 -22.13 4.29
C SER A 239 -9.42 -20.83 3.78
N GLN A 240 -9.74 -19.67 4.39
CA GLN A 240 -9.33 -18.36 3.93
C GLN A 240 -8.02 -17.93 4.58
N ARG A 241 -7.13 -17.32 3.80
CA ARG A 241 -5.87 -16.72 4.26
C ARG A 241 -6.02 -15.23 4.45
N TYR A 242 -5.47 -14.73 5.55
CA TYR A 242 -5.52 -13.32 5.97
C TYR A 242 -4.13 -12.82 6.33
N SER A 243 -3.89 -11.55 6.08
CA SER A 243 -2.85 -10.79 6.74
C SER A 243 -3.49 -9.72 7.62
N PHE A 244 -3.07 -9.66 8.86
CA PHE A 244 -3.46 -8.59 9.81
C PHE A 244 -2.23 -7.74 10.06
N SER A 245 -2.40 -6.43 10.03
CA SER A 245 -1.33 -5.50 10.37
C SER A 245 -1.82 -4.40 11.28
N THR A 246 -0.93 -3.95 12.16
CA THR A 246 -1.16 -2.80 13.04
C THR A 246 0.12 -2.01 13.17
N GLY A 247 0.01 -0.69 13.34
CA GLY A 247 1.18 0.14 13.48
C GLY A 247 0.87 1.58 13.80
N ILE A 248 1.94 2.32 13.96
CA ILE A 248 1.94 3.75 14.23
C ILE A 248 2.42 4.53 13.02
N ARG A 249 1.89 5.75 12.89
CA ARG A 249 2.28 6.73 11.87
C ARG A 249 2.76 7.99 12.57
N GLY A 250 3.93 8.47 12.22
CA GLY A 250 4.43 9.77 12.64
C GLY A 250 4.65 10.64 11.40
N TYR A 251 4.35 11.91 11.47
CA TYR A 251 4.51 12.82 10.35
C TYR A 251 5.74 13.70 10.56
N ALA A 252 6.81 13.44 9.78
CA ALA A 252 8.02 14.28 9.82
C ALA A 252 7.77 15.65 9.21
N GLN A 253 6.84 15.76 8.26
CA GLN A 253 6.38 17.00 7.65
C GLN A 253 4.94 16.84 7.17
N THR A 254 4.15 17.92 7.29
CA THR A 254 2.78 17.99 6.78
C THR A 254 2.50 19.32 6.09
N THR A 255 1.52 19.32 5.19
CA THR A 255 1.04 20.54 4.54
C THR A 255 -0.04 21.20 5.38
N GLY A 256 0.11 22.51 5.62
CA GLY A 256 -0.87 23.29 6.38
C GLY A 256 -0.98 22.79 7.82
N LYS A 257 -2.20 22.55 8.28
CA LYS A 257 -2.52 21.96 9.57
C LYS A 257 -2.79 20.46 9.40
N GLY A 258 -1.83 19.73 8.86
CA GLY A 258 -1.90 18.30 8.73
C GLY A 258 -1.64 17.56 10.05
N PRO A 259 -1.77 16.22 10.06
CA PRO A 259 -1.61 15.43 11.28
C PRO A 259 -0.16 15.38 11.76
N ASP A 260 0.00 15.18 13.07
CA ASP A 260 1.31 14.92 13.69
C ASP A 260 1.58 13.42 13.83
N TRP A 261 0.53 12.66 14.14
CA TRP A 261 0.61 11.21 14.30
C TRP A 261 -0.71 10.51 13.94
N GLY A 262 -0.67 9.21 13.85
CA GLY A 262 -1.83 8.38 13.58
C GLY A 262 -1.61 6.91 13.93
N LEU A 263 -2.68 6.15 13.80
CA LEU A 263 -2.70 4.70 13.93
C LEU A 263 -3.13 4.08 12.61
N ARG A 264 -2.56 2.92 12.31
CA ARG A 264 -2.96 2.12 11.16
C ARG A 264 -3.31 0.71 11.58
N PHE A 265 -4.39 0.21 11.01
CA PHE A 265 -4.77 -1.20 11.04
C PHE A 265 -5.15 -1.63 9.63
N ALA A 266 -4.74 -2.82 9.21
CA ALA A 266 -5.21 -3.37 7.95
C ALA A 266 -5.52 -4.86 8.06
N VAL A 267 -6.49 -5.28 7.24
CA VAL A 267 -6.83 -6.69 7.00
C VAL A 267 -6.73 -6.93 5.49
N VAL A 268 -5.95 -7.93 5.11
CA VAL A 268 -5.80 -8.32 3.71
C VAL A 268 -6.38 -9.70 3.50
N LEU A 269 -7.32 -9.82 2.57
CA LEU A 269 -7.81 -11.11 2.09
C LEU A 269 -6.86 -11.60 0.98
N LEU A 270 -6.37 -12.84 1.10
CA LEU A 270 -5.39 -13.42 0.20
C LEU A 270 -6.01 -14.57 -0.57
N TYR A 271 -5.88 -14.52 -1.90
CA TYR A 271 -6.38 -15.54 -2.80
C TYR A 271 -5.22 -16.07 -3.66
N PRO A 272 -4.46 -17.07 -3.15
CA PRO A 272 -3.42 -17.71 -3.94
C PRO A 272 -4.04 -18.38 -5.16
N LYS A 273 -3.34 -18.31 -6.29
CA LYS A 273 -3.71 -18.99 -7.54
C LYS A 273 -3.26 -20.43 -7.52
#